data_0f87c276ccd50690313cf66a1569c0c7
#
_entry.id   0f87c276ccd50690313cf66a1569c0c7
#
_cell.length_a   1.000
_cell.length_b   1.000
_cell.length_c   1.000
_cell.angle_alpha   90.00
_cell.angle_beta   90.00
_cell.angle_gamma   90.00
#
_symmetry.space_group_name_H-M   'P 1'
#
loop_
_entity.id
_entity.type
_entity.pdbx_description
1 polymer ?
#
loop_
_entity_poly.entity_id
_entity_poly.type
_entity_poly.pdbx_seq_one_letter_code
_entity_poly.pdbx_strand_id
1 'polypeptide(L)'
;MSKTFRRTCRWLAALFPLVTGIAALGQSPSSQVGREVAIPIHLRDGEEFTTPIAQLIQYGAQLFNAKFTIQEGAGRPLSKGTGAPISDPTSPLVFPRNFDRISSPDANSCSGCHNAPVAGAGGDRVTEVFVLAQRFDHLTFDHNDGITTRGAVDESGKFVTMDNATNDRKTIGMNGSGFVEMLARQMTADLQAERDATPPGNSTQLRSKGVSFGILTHNGDGTWNISQVQGLAAPSLSTKGSTPPSLIIRPLHQVGNVVSVRQFSNNAFNHHHGMQSEERFGLNADPDGDGIANELTVADLTAVSLFQATLSVPGRMIPNDPAVERANLQGEAVFKDIGCATCHATLPLTSNNNPGLPGQPGWIYFEPNPYNPATGPNSPNLLLGPVNYPVSAPALTVDLTSNTLPLPRLRAHRGSVMVEAYTDLKLHDISATSNPATDPECELLDQNQPAGSAAFFAGNCKFITRKLWGFYNQGGAFMHHGKFTTAREAVEAHNGEALAQRKAFDALSSEQQNQLIEFLKSLQVLPPGSKSLVVDEHGNPKDWPPSARRSEEER
;
A
#
# COMPACT_ATOMS: atom_id res chain seq x y z
N MET A 1 28.78 10.45 61.41
CA MET A 1 28.16 9.15 61.09
C MET A 1 27.40 9.27 59.77
N SER A 2 28.07 8.88 58.71
CA SER A 2 27.56 8.95 57.32
C SER A 2 27.01 7.60 56.92
N LYS A 3 25.75 7.47 56.49
CA LYS A 3 25.17 6.28 55.88
C LYS A 3 25.05 6.48 54.40
N THR A 4 25.95 5.89 53.68
CA THR A 4 25.98 5.77 52.23
C THR A 4 24.89 4.80 51.72
N PHE A 5 23.95 5.28 50.94
CA PHE A 5 22.94 4.46 50.30
C PHE A 5 23.48 4.03 48.91
N ARG A 6 23.88 2.79 48.75
CA ARG A 6 24.21 2.19 47.45
C ARG A 6 22.91 1.76 46.79
N ARG A 7 22.51 2.44 45.73
CA ARG A 7 21.48 2.00 44.77
C ARG A 7 22.14 1.00 43.80
N THR A 8 21.79 -0.24 43.89
CA THR A 8 22.10 -1.28 42.90
C THR A 8 21.13 -1.14 41.74
N CYS A 9 21.62 -0.66 40.60
CA CYS A 9 20.90 -0.71 39.33
C CYS A 9 20.93 -2.15 38.83
N ARG A 10 19.81 -2.85 38.88
CA ARG A 10 19.64 -4.16 38.22
C ARG A 10 19.31 -3.91 36.76
N TRP A 11 20.27 -4.15 35.88
CA TRP A 11 20.04 -4.29 34.45
C TRP A 11 19.27 -5.60 34.21
N LEU A 12 18.02 -5.51 33.83
CA LEU A 12 17.30 -6.62 33.23
C LEU A 12 17.84 -6.77 31.81
N ALA A 13 18.74 -7.72 31.62
CA ALA A 13 19.10 -8.22 30.31
C ALA A 13 17.88 -8.96 29.74
N ALA A 14 17.18 -8.36 28.81
CA ALA A 14 16.20 -9.06 28.00
C ALA A 14 16.95 -10.11 27.17
N LEU A 15 16.80 -11.36 27.53
CA LEU A 15 17.21 -12.49 26.71
C LEU A 15 16.34 -12.48 25.44
N PHE A 16 16.91 -11.95 24.38
CA PHE A 16 16.42 -12.27 23.03
C PHE A 16 16.69 -13.76 22.80
N PRO A 17 15.69 -14.57 22.42
CA PRO A 17 15.95 -15.93 22.02
C PRO A 17 16.87 -15.90 20.80
N LEU A 18 18.01 -16.55 20.91
CA LEU A 18 18.86 -16.87 19.76
C LEU A 18 18.01 -17.69 18.78
N VAL A 19 17.57 -17.06 17.72
CA VAL A 19 16.92 -17.77 16.61
C VAL A 19 18.02 -18.59 15.96
N THR A 20 17.93 -19.92 16.17
CA THR A 20 18.74 -20.88 15.42
C THR A 20 18.43 -20.70 13.95
N GLY A 21 19.41 -20.19 13.23
CA GLY A 21 19.31 -19.84 11.81
C GLY A 21 18.81 -21.00 10.96
N ILE A 22 18.14 -20.63 9.89
CA ILE A 22 17.99 -21.47 8.71
C ILE A 22 19.36 -22.09 8.45
N ALA A 23 19.42 -23.42 8.35
CA ALA A 23 20.62 -24.10 7.88
C ALA A 23 20.79 -23.73 6.38
N ALA A 24 21.28 -22.53 6.13
CA ALA A 24 21.77 -22.14 4.83
C ALA A 24 22.88 -23.13 4.46
N LEU A 25 22.84 -23.69 3.29
CA LEU A 25 24.00 -24.32 2.65
C LEU A 25 25.04 -23.20 2.48
N GLY A 26 25.81 -23.00 3.57
CA GLY A 26 26.50 -21.75 3.83
C GLY A 26 27.68 -21.54 2.91
N GLN A 27 27.71 -20.37 2.34
CA GLN A 27 28.99 -19.76 2.00
C GLN A 27 29.79 -19.64 3.32
N SER A 28 31.06 -20.03 3.30
CA SER A 28 31.91 -19.91 4.48
C SER A 28 32.01 -18.45 4.91
N PRO A 29 32.08 -18.12 6.22
CA PRO A 29 32.29 -16.73 6.65
C PRO A 29 33.46 -16.03 5.95
N SER A 30 34.46 -16.78 5.52
CA SER A 30 35.59 -16.28 4.75
C SER A 30 35.21 -15.75 3.35
N SER A 31 34.14 -16.26 2.72
CA SER A 31 33.65 -15.76 1.44
C SER A 31 32.90 -14.43 1.57
N GLN A 32 32.58 -14.00 2.78
CA GLN A 32 31.89 -12.74 3.06
C GLN A 32 32.87 -11.61 3.45
N VAL A 33 34.17 -11.90 3.54
CA VAL A 33 35.16 -10.88 3.88
C VAL A 33 35.21 -9.80 2.80
N GLY A 34 34.94 -8.55 3.20
CA GLY A 34 34.89 -7.39 2.30
C GLY A 34 33.55 -7.18 1.58
N ARG A 35 32.55 -8.05 1.81
CA ARG A 35 31.18 -7.84 1.30
C ARG A 35 30.36 -7.05 2.30
N GLU A 36 29.69 -6.01 1.81
CA GLU A 36 28.81 -5.13 2.58
C GLU A 36 27.39 -5.26 2.01
N VAL A 37 26.73 -6.39 2.30
CA VAL A 37 25.41 -6.74 1.78
C VAL A 37 24.41 -6.93 2.93
N ALA A 38 23.19 -6.48 2.73
CA ALA A 38 22.11 -6.62 3.71
C ALA A 38 21.51 -8.03 3.70
N ILE A 39 21.46 -8.67 2.53
CA ILE A 39 20.94 -10.02 2.33
C ILE A 39 22.07 -10.90 1.76
N PRO A 40 22.84 -11.55 2.63
CA PRO A 40 23.99 -12.36 2.17
C PRO A 40 23.61 -13.55 1.29
N ILE A 41 22.42 -14.08 1.47
CA ILE A 41 21.91 -15.26 0.76
C ILE A 41 20.44 -15.03 0.43
N HIS A 42 20.15 -14.98 -0.86
CA HIS A 42 18.78 -14.95 -1.39
C HIS A 42 18.20 -16.36 -1.48
N LEU A 43 16.89 -16.50 -1.29
CA LEU A 43 16.19 -17.73 -1.64
C LEU A 43 16.28 -17.96 -3.15
N ARG A 44 16.48 -19.21 -3.55
CA ARG A 44 16.39 -19.59 -4.96
C ARG A 44 14.94 -19.78 -5.36
N ASP A 45 14.66 -19.53 -6.63
CA ASP A 45 13.34 -19.78 -7.19
C ASP A 45 12.90 -21.23 -7.00
N GLY A 46 11.72 -21.41 -6.43
CA GLY A 46 11.17 -22.71 -6.05
C GLY A 46 11.41 -23.08 -4.58
N GLU A 47 12.40 -22.50 -3.89
CA GLU A 47 12.63 -22.79 -2.46
C GLU A 47 11.50 -22.24 -1.58
N GLU A 48 10.77 -21.23 -2.03
CA GLU A 48 9.57 -20.70 -1.35
C GLU A 48 8.50 -21.77 -1.13
N PHE A 49 8.40 -22.76 -2.03
CA PHE A 49 7.41 -23.84 -1.91
C PHE A 49 7.80 -24.94 -0.93
N THR A 50 9.05 -25.00 -0.54
CA THR A 50 9.59 -25.97 0.41
C THR A 50 9.93 -25.35 1.77
N THR A 51 10.01 -24.03 1.82
CA THR A 51 10.28 -23.30 3.07
C THR A 51 8.98 -23.19 3.89
N PRO A 52 9.02 -23.50 5.20
CA PRO A 52 7.85 -23.30 6.06
C PRO A 52 7.36 -21.85 6.04
N ILE A 53 6.05 -21.66 5.95
CA ILE A 53 5.41 -20.33 5.83
C ILE A 53 5.92 -19.32 6.88
N ALA A 54 6.06 -19.76 8.14
CA ALA A 54 6.55 -18.88 9.21
C ALA A 54 7.99 -18.39 8.95
N GLN A 55 8.85 -19.23 8.40
CA GLN A 55 10.22 -18.87 8.04
C GLN A 55 10.23 -17.96 6.81
N LEU A 56 9.37 -18.23 5.85
CA LEU A 56 9.22 -17.38 4.65
C LEU A 56 8.73 -15.97 5.00
N ILE A 57 7.75 -15.86 5.91
CA ILE A 57 7.29 -14.56 6.44
C ILE A 57 8.43 -13.84 7.18
N GLN A 58 9.21 -14.57 7.99
CA GLN A 58 10.34 -13.99 8.69
C GLN A 58 11.44 -13.51 7.73
N TYR A 59 11.71 -14.27 6.69
CA TYR A 59 12.66 -13.87 5.64
C TYR A 59 12.13 -12.64 4.85
N GLY A 60 10.84 -12.61 4.54
CA GLY A 60 10.20 -11.43 3.96
C GLY A 60 10.31 -10.19 4.84
N ALA A 61 10.27 -10.35 6.18
CA ALA A 61 10.54 -9.25 7.11
C ALA A 61 12.00 -8.79 7.05
N GLN A 62 12.95 -9.68 6.83
CA GLN A 62 14.36 -9.31 6.63
C GLN A 62 14.53 -8.49 5.35
N LEU A 63 13.96 -8.93 4.23
CA LEU A 63 13.96 -8.19 2.96
C LEU A 63 13.31 -6.81 3.11
N PHE A 64 12.19 -6.70 3.81
CA PHE A 64 11.50 -5.44 4.04
C PHE A 64 12.32 -4.42 4.86
N ASN A 65 13.16 -4.91 5.77
CA ASN A 65 14.03 -4.11 6.63
C ASN A 65 15.47 -3.98 6.10
N ALA A 66 15.82 -4.71 5.05
CA ALA A 66 17.16 -4.71 4.46
C ALA A 66 17.53 -3.33 3.95
N LYS A 67 18.73 -2.87 4.31
CA LYS A 67 19.31 -1.64 3.80
C LYS A 67 20.23 -2.00 2.65
N PHE A 68 19.66 -2.20 1.49
CA PHE A 68 20.37 -2.64 0.30
C PHE A 68 21.54 -1.71 -0.05
N THR A 69 22.60 -2.30 -0.56
CA THR A 69 23.84 -1.61 -0.94
C THR A 69 24.09 -1.73 -2.43
N ILE A 70 25.04 -0.95 -2.95
CA ILE A 70 25.46 -1.07 -4.36
C ILE A 70 26.08 -2.42 -4.69
N GLN A 71 26.49 -3.20 -3.69
CA GLN A 71 27.00 -4.56 -3.90
C GLN A 71 25.89 -5.59 -4.12
N GLU A 72 24.64 -5.16 -3.94
CA GLU A 72 23.41 -5.96 -4.17
C GLU A 72 22.59 -5.44 -5.35
N GLY A 73 23.09 -4.40 -6.06
CA GLY A 73 22.37 -3.76 -7.16
C GLY A 73 21.59 -2.51 -6.77
N ALA A 74 21.72 -2.01 -5.53
CA ALA A 74 20.99 -0.83 -5.12
C ALA A 74 21.47 0.42 -5.86
N GLY A 75 20.54 1.07 -6.57
CA GLY A 75 20.84 2.24 -7.40
C GLY A 75 20.41 2.01 -8.84
N ARG A 76 20.74 2.96 -9.73
CA ARG A 76 20.40 2.88 -11.16
C ARG A 76 21.37 3.73 -11.98
N PRO A 77 22.60 3.31 -12.18
CA PRO A 77 23.61 4.16 -12.80
C PRO A 77 23.34 4.44 -14.29
N LEU A 78 22.72 3.52 -15.02
CA LEU A 78 22.53 3.64 -16.47
C LEU A 78 21.08 3.50 -16.93
N SER A 79 20.14 3.22 -16.03
CA SER A 79 18.74 3.06 -16.38
C SER A 79 17.81 3.93 -15.52
N LYS A 80 16.56 4.05 -15.93
CA LYS A 80 15.49 4.69 -15.17
C LYS A 80 14.60 3.63 -14.50
N GLY A 81 13.67 4.07 -13.68
CA GLY A 81 12.78 3.20 -12.93
C GLY A 81 12.04 2.12 -13.73
N THR A 82 12.01 2.23 -15.04
CA THR A 82 11.46 1.23 -15.97
C THR A 82 12.50 0.20 -16.44
N GLY A 83 13.78 0.36 -16.10
CA GLY A 83 14.86 -0.46 -16.61
C GLY A 83 15.34 -0.07 -18.02
N ALA A 84 14.77 0.98 -18.61
CA ALA A 84 15.26 1.47 -19.90
C ALA A 84 16.52 2.33 -19.73
N PRO A 85 17.44 2.34 -20.71
CA PRO A 85 18.62 3.19 -20.65
C PRO A 85 18.27 4.66 -20.39
N ILE A 86 19.15 5.37 -19.71
CA ILE A 86 19.00 6.80 -19.48
C ILE A 86 19.05 7.59 -20.80
N SER A 87 18.40 8.76 -20.83
CA SER A 87 18.33 9.59 -22.05
C SER A 87 19.66 10.23 -22.44
N ASP A 88 20.61 10.36 -21.52
CA ASP A 88 21.98 10.82 -21.80
C ASP A 88 23.04 9.83 -21.33
N PRO A 89 23.34 8.79 -22.11
CA PRO A 89 24.37 7.80 -21.77
C PRO A 89 25.80 8.36 -21.85
N THR A 90 25.99 9.57 -22.41
CA THR A 90 27.32 10.18 -22.55
C THR A 90 27.88 10.74 -21.25
N SER A 91 27.02 10.82 -20.22
CA SER A 91 27.38 11.35 -18.92
C SER A 91 26.86 10.44 -17.80
N PRO A 92 27.35 9.18 -17.68
CA PRO A 92 26.92 8.25 -16.65
C PRO A 92 27.24 8.78 -15.25
N LEU A 93 26.43 8.40 -14.26
CA LEU A 93 26.78 8.64 -12.87
C LEU A 93 27.99 7.76 -12.52
N VAL A 94 29.09 8.40 -12.17
CA VAL A 94 30.35 7.73 -11.80
C VAL A 94 30.76 8.14 -10.40
N PHE A 95 31.52 7.26 -9.73
CA PHE A 95 32.00 7.55 -8.38
C PHE A 95 32.74 8.92 -8.33
N PRO A 96 32.48 9.78 -7.31
CA PRO A 96 31.62 9.55 -6.13
C PRO A 96 30.14 9.88 -6.33
N ARG A 97 29.70 10.26 -7.52
CA ARG A 97 28.33 10.73 -7.80
C ARG A 97 27.34 9.61 -8.18
N ASN A 98 27.80 8.38 -8.31
CA ASN A 98 26.96 7.21 -8.59
C ASN A 98 26.12 6.77 -7.39
N PHE A 99 26.27 7.38 -6.21
CA PHE A 99 25.37 7.22 -5.10
C PHE A 99 24.06 8.03 -5.26
N ASP A 100 24.04 9.02 -6.16
CA ASP A 100 22.86 9.82 -6.44
C ASP A 100 21.78 8.96 -7.06
N ARG A 101 20.75 8.69 -6.30
CA ARG A 101 19.59 7.94 -6.73
C ARG A 101 18.61 8.84 -7.42
N ILE A 102 17.79 8.24 -8.24
CA ILE A 102 17.10 8.96 -9.28
C ILE A 102 15.60 8.97 -9.10
N SER A 103 15.05 8.14 -8.30
CA SER A 103 13.67 8.26 -7.88
C SER A 103 13.60 8.51 -6.39
N SER A 104 12.66 9.34 -6.03
CA SER A 104 12.45 9.76 -4.66
C SER A 104 11.06 9.36 -4.20
N PRO A 105 10.88 9.09 -2.91
CA PRO A 105 11.91 9.18 -1.89
C PRO A 105 12.90 8.04 -2.06
N ASP A 106 14.15 8.34 -2.23
CA ASP A 106 15.19 7.33 -2.24
C ASP A 106 15.40 6.80 -0.82
N ALA A 107 15.15 5.54 -0.65
CA ALA A 107 15.29 4.86 0.61
C ALA A 107 16.05 3.55 0.44
N ASN A 108 16.87 3.19 1.43
CA ASN A 108 17.61 1.94 1.40
C ASN A 108 16.76 0.74 1.81
N SER A 109 15.61 0.98 2.47
CA SER A 109 14.72 -0.08 2.93
C SER A 109 13.27 0.35 2.90
N CYS A 110 12.34 -0.60 2.75
CA CYS A 110 10.91 -0.31 2.87
C CYS A 110 10.56 0.28 4.23
N SER A 111 11.18 -0.25 5.31
CA SER A 111 11.01 0.28 6.67
C SER A 111 11.66 1.65 6.89
N GLY A 112 12.43 2.18 5.94
CA GLY A 112 12.90 3.56 5.98
C GLY A 112 11.75 4.57 5.98
N CYS A 113 10.67 4.27 5.25
CA CYS A 113 9.46 5.09 5.21
C CYS A 113 8.29 4.44 5.97
N HIS A 114 8.13 3.11 5.91
CA HIS A 114 7.03 2.36 6.54
C HIS A 114 7.42 1.91 7.95
N ASN A 115 7.40 2.82 8.94
CA ASN A 115 7.97 2.56 10.27
C ASN A 115 7.20 3.14 11.47
N ALA A 116 6.10 3.84 11.27
CA ALA A 116 5.37 4.48 12.36
C ALA A 116 3.98 3.87 12.57
N PRO A 117 3.68 3.29 13.74
CA PRO A 117 4.54 3.17 14.94
C PRO A 117 5.50 1.97 14.91
N VAL A 118 5.40 1.08 13.92
CA VAL A 118 6.21 -0.13 13.77
C VAL A 118 6.53 -0.37 12.28
N ALA A 119 7.53 -1.19 12.00
CA ALA A 119 7.85 -1.60 10.63
C ALA A 119 6.62 -2.24 9.93
N GLY A 120 6.32 -1.82 8.72
CA GLY A 120 5.13 -2.20 7.96
C GLY A 120 3.91 -1.31 8.20
N ALA A 121 3.94 -0.43 9.19
CA ALA A 121 2.90 0.60 9.34
C ALA A 121 3.11 1.76 8.36
N GLY A 122 2.50 2.89 8.60
CA GLY A 122 2.72 4.09 7.79
C GLY A 122 4.02 4.80 8.15
N GLY A 123 4.06 6.05 7.83
CA GLY A 123 5.19 6.92 8.12
C GLY A 123 4.83 8.37 7.92
N ASP A 124 5.83 9.21 7.86
CA ASP A 124 5.66 10.64 7.69
C ASP A 124 5.38 11.03 6.24
N ARG A 125 5.16 12.31 6.02
CA ARG A 125 5.09 12.93 4.71
C ARG A 125 6.44 12.87 4.02
N VAL A 126 6.42 12.59 2.73
CA VAL A 126 7.59 12.63 1.85
C VAL A 126 7.24 13.38 0.56
N THR A 127 8.21 13.97 -0.10
CA THR A 127 8.08 14.47 -1.45
C THR A 127 8.69 13.44 -2.39
N GLU A 128 7.86 12.84 -3.22
CA GLU A 128 8.28 11.82 -4.16
C GLU A 128 8.65 12.46 -5.49
N VAL A 129 9.88 12.27 -5.93
CA VAL A 129 10.38 12.81 -7.19
C VAL A 129 10.27 11.74 -8.28
N PHE A 130 9.46 12.00 -9.30
CA PHE A 130 9.28 11.14 -10.47
C PHE A 130 10.23 11.57 -11.58
N VAL A 131 11.51 11.43 -11.35
CA VAL A 131 12.50 11.66 -12.39
C VAL A 131 12.53 10.44 -13.30
N LEU A 132 12.00 10.59 -14.48
CA LEU A 132 11.86 9.50 -15.44
C LEU A 132 13.17 9.26 -16.19
N ALA A 133 14.02 10.28 -16.33
CA ALA A 133 15.36 10.17 -16.89
C ALA A 133 16.42 10.40 -15.83
N GLN A 134 16.97 9.53 -15.35
CA GLN A 134 17.95 9.13 -14.39
C GLN A 134 19.06 10.07 -13.99
N ARG A 135 19.06 11.33 -14.38
CA ARG A 135 20.12 12.21 -14.02
C ARG A 135 19.62 13.43 -13.32
N PHE A 136 19.67 13.32 -12.02
CA PHE A 136 19.31 14.39 -11.12
C PHE A 136 20.51 14.68 -10.22
N ASP A 137 21.12 15.82 -10.42
CA ASP A 137 22.23 16.27 -9.59
C ASP A 137 21.74 17.34 -8.62
N HIS A 138 21.58 16.98 -7.37
CA HIS A 138 21.13 17.89 -6.32
C HIS A 138 22.05 19.10 -6.13
N LEU A 139 23.32 18.99 -6.46
CA LEU A 139 24.27 20.09 -6.31
C LEU A 139 24.07 21.21 -7.33
N THR A 140 23.51 20.87 -8.50
CA THR A 140 23.32 21.82 -9.58
C THR A 140 21.86 22.06 -9.93
N PHE A 141 20.94 21.50 -9.15
CA PHE A 141 19.51 21.65 -9.35
C PHE A 141 19.02 23.02 -8.91
N ASP A 142 18.39 23.76 -9.82
CA ASP A 142 17.65 24.98 -9.57
C ASP A 142 16.28 24.88 -10.21
N HIS A 143 15.22 24.83 -9.41
CA HIS A 143 13.85 24.68 -9.87
C HIS A 143 13.30 25.93 -10.58
N ASN A 144 13.97 27.06 -10.48
CA ASN A 144 13.50 28.33 -11.06
C ASN A 144 14.08 28.62 -12.45
N ASP A 145 15.15 27.95 -12.85
CA ASP A 145 15.86 28.34 -14.07
C ASP A 145 15.31 27.69 -15.34
N GLY A 146 14.45 26.69 -15.23
CA GLY A 146 13.93 25.97 -16.41
C GLY A 146 15.01 25.26 -17.22
N ILE A 147 16.25 25.32 -16.78
CA ILE A 147 17.41 24.67 -17.39
C ILE A 147 17.63 23.36 -16.66
N THR A 148 17.63 22.29 -17.43
CA THR A 148 17.99 21.00 -16.85
C THR A 148 19.43 20.98 -16.41
N THR A 149 19.62 20.50 -15.22
CA THR A 149 20.94 20.11 -14.77
C THR A 149 21.35 18.87 -15.55
N ARG A 150 22.24 19.10 -16.54
CA ARG A 150 23.04 18.06 -17.18
C ARG A 150 22.37 16.72 -17.45
N GLY A 151 21.42 16.71 -18.35
CA GLY A 151 20.75 15.48 -18.75
C GLY A 151 19.57 15.06 -17.86
N ALA A 152 19.10 15.91 -16.96
CA ALA A 152 17.83 15.71 -16.27
C ALA A 152 16.66 15.94 -17.24
N VAL A 153 16.51 15.04 -18.18
CA VAL A 153 15.45 15.03 -19.19
C VAL A 153 14.67 13.75 -19.00
N ASP A 154 13.34 13.86 -18.95
CA ASP A 154 12.46 12.69 -18.80
C ASP A 154 12.36 11.88 -20.11
N GLU A 155 11.56 10.81 -20.07
CA GLU A 155 11.33 9.90 -21.20
C GLU A 155 10.71 10.58 -22.42
N SER A 156 10.04 11.71 -22.23
CA SER A 156 9.45 12.52 -23.31
C SER A 156 10.41 13.56 -23.88
N GLY A 157 11.63 13.67 -23.34
CA GLY A 157 12.59 14.72 -23.69
C GLY A 157 12.30 16.05 -23.00
N LYS A 158 11.42 16.08 -21.97
CA LYS A 158 11.08 17.27 -21.20
C LYS A 158 12.07 17.47 -20.08
N PHE A 159 12.46 18.70 -19.86
CA PHE A 159 13.29 19.10 -18.75
C PHE A 159 12.57 18.92 -17.42
N VAL A 160 13.26 18.34 -16.44
CA VAL A 160 12.73 18.01 -15.12
C VAL A 160 13.09 19.10 -14.13
N THR A 161 12.07 19.63 -13.47
CA THR A 161 12.17 20.55 -12.35
C THR A 161 11.36 20.01 -11.17
N MET A 162 11.55 20.56 -9.97
CA MET A 162 10.70 20.18 -8.83
C MET A 162 9.21 20.43 -9.11
N ASP A 163 8.88 21.46 -9.89
CA ASP A 163 7.50 21.81 -10.18
C ASP A 163 6.80 20.83 -11.14
N ASN A 164 7.55 20.07 -11.92
CA ASN A 164 6.99 19.18 -12.94
C ASN A 164 7.34 17.69 -12.73
N ALA A 165 8.01 17.34 -11.65
CA ALA A 165 8.46 15.97 -11.41
C ALA A 165 8.14 15.45 -10.01
N THR A 166 7.39 16.16 -9.18
CA THR A 166 7.14 15.76 -7.79
C THR A 166 5.66 15.69 -7.44
N ASN A 167 5.34 14.76 -6.55
CA ASN A 167 4.08 14.76 -5.81
C ASN A 167 4.38 14.62 -4.31
N ASP A 168 3.62 15.32 -3.47
CA ASP A 168 3.67 15.09 -2.03
C ASP A 168 2.92 13.80 -1.67
N ARG A 169 3.48 13.05 -0.74
CA ARG A 169 2.97 11.74 -0.33
C ARG A 169 2.92 11.59 1.18
N LYS A 170 1.83 11.02 1.65
CA LYS A 170 1.77 10.41 2.98
C LYS A 170 2.09 8.93 2.85
N THR A 171 3.09 8.45 3.57
CA THR A 171 3.39 7.01 3.64
C THR A 171 2.21 6.23 4.20
N ILE A 172 1.60 5.36 3.39
CA ILE A 172 0.39 4.61 3.75
C ILE A 172 0.77 3.33 4.48
N GLY A 173 0.16 3.08 5.65
CA GLY A 173 0.39 1.85 6.39
C GLY A 173 -0.03 0.60 5.63
N MET A 174 0.76 -0.46 5.77
CA MET A 174 0.53 -1.75 5.11
C MET A 174 -0.20 -2.74 5.99
N ASN A 175 -0.44 -2.41 7.26
CA ASN A 175 -1.22 -3.25 8.17
C ASN A 175 -2.56 -3.64 7.55
N GLY A 176 -2.88 -4.94 7.58
CA GLY A 176 -4.11 -5.49 7.02
C GLY A 176 -4.19 -5.53 5.49
N SER A 177 -3.10 -5.24 4.75
CA SER A 177 -3.11 -5.18 3.27
C SER A 177 -3.56 -6.49 2.63
N GLY A 178 -3.26 -7.65 3.22
CA GLY A 178 -3.76 -8.93 2.70
C GLY A 178 -5.29 -9.01 2.70
N PHE A 179 -5.98 -8.56 3.75
CA PHE A 179 -7.45 -8.50 3.76
C PHE A 179 -8.00 -7.52 2.72
N VAL A 180 -7.35 -6.37 2.56
CA VAL A 180 -7.76 -5.35 1.58
C VAL A 180 -7.60 -5.87 0.16
N GLU A 181 -6.52 -6.57 -0.14
CA GLU A 181 -6.30 -7.19 -1.44
C GLU A 181 -7.33 -8.28 -1.73
N MET A 182 -7.60 -9.18 -0.77
CA MET A 182 -8.61 -10.22 -0.94
C MET A 182 -10.03 -9.64 -1.11
N LEU A 183 -10.33 -8.53 -0.43
CA LEU A 183 -11.58 -7.80 -0.62
C LEU A 183 -11.70 -7.25 -2.04
N ALA A 184 -10.65 -6.61 -2.56
CA ALA A 184 -10.60 -6.09 -3.92
C ALA A 184 -10.73 -7.22 -4.97
N ARG A 185 -10.16 -8.40 -4.72
CA ARG A 185 -10.31 -9.58 -5.57
C ARG A 185 -11.76 -10.02 -5.66
N GLN A 186 -12.47 -10.14 -4.53
CA GLN A 186 -13.89 -10.49 -4.52
C GLN A 186 -14.74 -9.44 -5.22
N MET A 187 -14.54 -8.16 -4.89
CA MET A 187 -15.30 -7.07 -5.51
C MET A 187 -15.05 -7.01 -7.02
N THR A 188 -13.82 -7.22 -7.48
CA THR A 188 -13.50 -7.29 -8.91
C THR A 188 -14.28 -8.42 -9.59
N ALA A 189 -14.30 -9.62 -8.99
CA ALA A 189 -15.05 -10.76 -9.53
C ALA A 189 -16.56 -10.50 -9.61
N ASP A 190 -17.13 -9.83 -8.60
CA ASP A 190 -18.53 -9.42 -8.61
C ASP A 190 -18.83 -8.48 -9.79
N LEU A 191 -18.00 -7.44 -10.01
CA LEU A 191 -18.17 -6.49 -11.12
C LEU A 191 -18.00 -7.17 -12.48
N GLN A 192 -17.05 -8.09 -12.61
CA GLN A 192 -16.83 -8.85 -13.84
C GLN A 192 -17.99 -9.80 -14.14
N ALA A 193 -18.57 -10.43 -13.13
CA ALA A 193 -19.76 -11.28 -13.30
C ALA A 193 -20.97 -10.48 -13.81
N GLU A 194 -21.19 -9.26 -13.30
CA GLU A 194 -22.23 -8.35 -13.77
C GLU A 194 -21.99 -7.91 -15.23
N ARG A 195 -20.74 -7.57 -15.56
CA ARG A 195 -20.34 -7.24 -16.93
C ARG A 195 -20.61 -8.40 -17.88
N ASP A 196 -20.13 -9.59 -17.53
CA ASP A 196 -20.18 -10.78 -18.39
C ASP A 196 -21.62 -11.31 -18.56
N ALA A 197 -22.49 -11.02 -17.61
CA ALA A 197 -23.92 -11.33 -17.68
C ALA A 197 -24.73 -10.31 -18.51
N THR A 198 -24.14 -9.20 -18.98
CA THR A 198 -24.85 -8.13 -19.68
C THR A 198 -24.83 -8.37 -21.20
N PRO A 199 -25.98 -8.72 -21.83
CA PRO A 199 -26.02 -8.96 -23.28
C PRO A 199 -25.92 -7.64 -24.08
N PRO A 200 -25.53 -7.72 -25.37
CA PRO A 200 -25.53 -6.55 -26.24
C PRO A 200 -26.88 -5.81 -26.25
N GLY A 201 -26.85 -4.50 -26.27
CA GLY A 201 -28.01 -3.61 -26.21
C GLY A 201 -28.54 -3.34 -24.81
N ASN A 202 -27.91 -3.85 -23.76
CA ASN A 202 -28.36 -3.70 -22.37
C ASN A 202 -27.35 -2.97 -21.51
N SER A 203 -27.84 -2.47 -20.35
CA SER A 203 -27.02 -1.87 -19.31
C SER A 203 -27.18 -2.63 -18.01
N THR A 204 -26.15 -2.62 -17.18
CA THR A 204 -26.16 -3.19 -15.83
C THR A 204 -25.67 -2.18 -14.81
N GLN A 205 -26.19 -2.28 -13.59
CA GLN A 205 -25.69 -1.53 -12.43
C GLN A 205 -24.54 -2.32 -11.80
N LEU A 206 -23.33 -1.82 -11.92
CA LEU A 206 -22.16 -2.43 -11.28
C LEU A 206 -22.22 -2.25 -9.75
N ARG A 207 -22.28 -3.35 -9.02
CA ARG A 207 -22.33 -3.36 -7.55
C ARG A 207 -21.52 -4.51 -6.95
N SER A 208 -20.88 -4.24 -5.82
CA SER A 208 -20.29 -5.27 -4.97
C SER A 208 -20.40 -4.86 -3.51
N LYS A 209 -20.79 -5.79 -2.64
CA LYS A 209 -20.85 -5.59 -1.17
C LYS A 209 -21.57 -4.32 -0.73
N GLY A 210 -22.59 -3.90 -1.47
CA GLY A 210 -23.34 -2.66 -1.22
C GLY A 210 -22.74 -1.39 -1.84
N VAL A 211 -21.52 -1.45 -2.34
CA VAL A 211 -20.85 -0.33 -3.04
C VAL A 211 -21.29 -0.29 -4.50
N SER A 212 -21.69 0.89 -5.00
CA SER A 212 -22.05 1.12 -6.39
C SER A 212 -20.87 1.69 -7.18
N PHE A 213 -20.65 1.13 -8.37
CA PHE A 213 -19.65 1.61 -9.34
C PHE A 213 -20.29 2.21 -10.60
N GLY A 214 -21.57 2.58 -10.53
CA GLY A 214 -22.29 3.19 -11.63
C GLY A 214 -22.85 2.18 -12.63
N ILE A 215 -23.07 2.63 -13.86
CA ILE A 215 -23.73 1.85 -14.92
C ILE A 215 -22.76 1.53 -16.03
N LEU A 216 -22.70 0.27 -16.42
CA LEU A 216 -21.98 -0.21 -17.60
C LEU A 216 -22.99 -0.55 -18.69
N THR A 217 -22.76 -0.11 -19.93
CA THR A 217 -23.62 -0.45 -21.08
C THR A 217 -22.85 -1.27 -22.09
N HIS A 218 -23.43 -2.40 -22.49
CA HIS A 218 -22.98 -3.20 -23.62
C HIS A 218 -23.82 -2.78 -24.83
N ASN A 219 -23.23 -2.02 -25.75
CA ASN A 219 -23.93 -1.47 -26.92
C ASN A 219 -24.39 -2.58 -27.87
N GLY A 220 -25.42 -2.29 -28.70
CA GLY A 220 -25.94 -3.27 -29.64
C GLY A 220 -24.97 -3.69 -30.74
N ASP A 221 -23.92 -2.90 -31.00
CA ASP A 221 -22.82 -3.19 -31.92
C ASP A 221 -21.69 -4.03 -31.27
N GLY A 222 -21.85 -4.44 -30.02
CA GLY A 222 -20.86 -5.20 -29.25
C GLY A 222 -19.77 -4.37 -28.59
N THR A 223 -19.78 -3.04 -28.70
CA THR A 223 -18.87 -2.16 -27.99
C THR A 223 -19.35 -1.86 -26.57
N TRP A 224 -18.50 -1.25 -25.74
CA TRP A 224 -18.79 -0.96 -24.32
C TRP A 224 -18.78 0.53 -24.06
N ASN A 225 -19.83 1.03 -23.39
CA ASN A 225 -19.91 2.40 -22.91
C ASN A 225 -19.68 2.45 -21.40
N ILE A 226 -18.58 3.08 -21.00
CA ILE A 226 -18.09 3.22 -19.62
C ILE A 226 -18.38 4.61 -19.04
N SER A 227 -19.04 5.50 -19.75
CA SER A 227 -19.18 6.92 -19.36
C SER A 227 -19.90 7.12 -18.02
N GLN A 228 -20.67 6.16 -17.57
CA GLN A 228 -21.39 6.18 -16.29
C GLN A 228 -20.75 5.25 -15.25
N VAL A 229 -19.61 4.63 -15.56
CA VAL A 229 -18.85 3.85 -14.57
C VAL A 229 -18.02 4.79 -13.71
N GLN A 230 -18.00 4.56 -12.41
CA GLN A 230 -17.40 5.45 -11.42
C GLN A 230 -16.43 4.71 -10.51
N GLY A 231 -15.45 5.43 -9.98
CA GLY A 231 -14.59 4.96 -8.90
C GLY A 231 -13.54 3.92 -9.30
N LEU A 232 -13.30 3.70 -10.59
CA LEU A 232 -12.26 2.82 -11.10
C LEU A 232 -11.17 3.61 -11.81
N ALA A 233 -9.93 3.12 -11.74
CA ALA A 233 -8.79 3.71 -12.41
C ALA A 233 -8.88 3.57 -13.94
N ALA A 234 -8.33 4.53 -14.67
CA ALA A 234 -8.36 4.56 -16.13
C ALA A 234 -7.91 3.24 -16.81
N PRO A 235 -6.84 2.55 -16.37
CA PRO A 235 -6.46 1.26 -16.96
C PRO A 235 -7.53 0.17 -16.81
N SER A 236 -8.37 0.25 -15.78
CA SER A 236 -9.46 -0.72 -15.53
C SER A 236 -10.70 -0.45 -16.37
N LEU A 237 -10.78 0.73 -16.97
CA LEU A 237 -11.87 1.18 -17.84
C LEU A 237 -11.51 1.13 -19.34
N SER A 238 -10.28 0.76 -19.68
CA SER A 238 -9.83 0.70 -21.07
C SER A 238 -10.66 -0.31 -21.86
N THR A 239 -11.16 0.12 -23.03
CA THR A 239 -11.89 -0.69 -24.00
C THR A 239 -11.29 -0.55 -25.38
N LYS A 240 -11.35 -1.60 -26.19
CA LYS A 240 -10.92 -1.54 -27.60
C LYS A 240 -11.84 -2.42 -28.46
N GLY A 241 -12.66 -1.78 -29.29
CA GLY A 241 -13.67 -2.49 -30.06
C GLY A 241 -14.64 -3.24 -29.12
N SER A 242 -14.78 -4.54 -29.31
CA SER A 242 -15.61 -5.41 -28.46
C SER A 242 -14.93 -5.90 -27.19
N THR A 243 -13.66 -5.52 -26.94
CA THR A 243 -12.97 -5.92 -25.69
C THR A 243 -13.63 -5.20 -24.52
N PRO A 244 -14.15 -5.94 -23.52
CA PRO A 244 -14.78 -5.36 -22.37
C PRO A 244 -13.75 -4.67 -21.45
N PRO A 245 -14.18 -3.69 -20.63
CA PRO A 245 -13.34 -3.13 -19.57
C PRO A 245 -13.00 -4.22 -18.55
N SER A 246 -11.78 -4.19 -18.02
CA SER A 246 -11.35 -5.19 -17.04
C SER A 246 -12.08 -5.07 -15.70
N LEU A 247 -12.54 -3.88 -15.34
CA LEU A 247 -13.21 -3.53 -14.07
C LEU A 247 -12.42 -3.91 -12.82
N ILE A 248 -11.10 -4.05 -12.94
CA ILE A 248 -10.24 -4.45 -11.84
C ILE A 248 -10.16 -3.32 -10.82
N ILE A 249 -10.50 -3.65 -9.57
CA ILE A 249 -10.27 -2.77 -8.43
C ILE A 249 -8.79 -2.85 -8.05
N ARG A 250 -8.14 -1.70 -7.95
CA ARG A 250 -6.72 -1.54 -7.63
C ARG A 250 -6.58 -0.93 -6.25
N PRO A 251 -6.47 -1.75 -5.18
CA PRO A 251 -6.65 -1.28 -3.80
C PRO A 251 -5.43 -0.62 -3.18
N LEU A 252 -4.30 -0.64 -3.88
CA LEU A 252 -3.02 -0.19 -3.35
C LEU A 252 -2.54 1.06 -4.07
N HIS A 253 -1.67 1.80 -3.39
CA HIS A 253 -1.29 3.15 -3.75
C HIS A 253 -2.46 4.15 -3.67
N GLN A 254 -2.19 5.43 -3.42
CA GLN A 254 -3.25 6.42 -3.20
C GLN A 254 -4.10 6.75 -4.44
N VAL A 255 -3.53 6.60 -5.62
CA VAL A 255 -4.25 6.80 -6.89
C VAL A 255 -4.87 5.50 -7.41
N GLY A 256 -4.83 4.40 -6.65
CA GLY A 256 -5.44 3.14 -7.06
C GLY A 256 -4.86 2.60 -8.35
N ASN A 257 -3.54 2.49 -8.47
CA ASN A 257 -2.89 2.00 -9.69
C ASN A 257 -2.26 0.60 -9.55
N VAL A 258 -2.25 0.03 -8.35
CA VAL A 258 -1.61 -1.26 -8.04
C VAL A 258 -2.63 -2.29 -7.57
N VAL A 259 -2.59 -3.48 -8.16
CA VAL A 259 -3.60 -4.54 -7.95
C VAL A 259 -3.29 -5.48 -6.80
N SER A 260 -2.02 -5.67 -6.45
CA SER A 260 -1.58 -6.63 -5.44
C SER A 260 -0.37 -6.15 -4.66
N VAL A 261 -0.19 -6.69 -3.46
CA VAL A 261 1.02 -6.45 -2.64
C VAL A 261 2.28 -6.86 -3.41
N ARG A 262 2.22 -7.94 -4.19
CA ARG A 262 3.35 -8.40 -5.01
C ARG A 262 3.72 -7.38 -6.09
N GLN A 263 2.74 -6.88 -6.84
CA GLN A 263 2.99 -5.83 -7.84
C GLN A 263 3.56 -4.57 -7.20
N PHE A 264 3.01 -4.20 -6.03
CA PHE A 264 3.52 -3.07 -5.27
C PHE A 264 4.98 -3.26 -4.86
N SER A 265 5.34 -4.45 -4.34
CA SER A 265 6.70 -4.78 -3.93
C SER A 265 7.70 -4.71 -5.09
N ASN A 266 7.35 -5.30 -6.24
CA ASN A 266 8.17 -5.21 -7.46
C ASN A 266 8.41 -3.75 -7.88
N ASN A 267 7.35 -2.93 -7.84
CA ASN A 267 7.47 -1.52 -8.17
C ASN A 267 8.34 -0.77 -7.15
N ALA A 268 8.11 -1.00 -5.85
CA ALA A 268 8.78 -0.28 -4.78
C ALA A 268 10.28 -0.60 -4.74
N PHE A 269 10.66 -1.87 -4.87
CA PHE A 269 12.08 -2.24 -4.94
C PHE A 269 12.80 -1.52 -6.07
N ASN A 270 12.22 -1.51 -7.25
CA ASN A 270 12.82 -0.81 -8.38
C ASN A 270 12.72 0.71 -8.25
N HIS A 271 11.55 1.23 -7.84
CA HIS A 271 11.30 2.67 -7.81
C HIS A 271 12.11 3.37 -6.71
N HIS A 272 12.15 2.81 -5.50
CA HIS A 272 12.76 3.46 -4.33
C HIS A 272 14.18 2.98 -4.03
N HIS A 273 14.52 1.72 -4.34
CA HIS A 273 15.83 1.15 -4.02
C HIS A 273 16.73 0.97 -5.24
N GLY A 274 16.17 1.06 -6.46
CA GLY A 274 16.88 0.77 -7.70
C GLY A 274 17.11 -0.71 -7.93
N MET A 275 16.57 -1.59 -7.10
CA MET A 275 16.72 -3.04 -7.20
C MET A 275 15.91 -3.61 -8.36
N GLN A 276 16.48 -4.54 -9.10
CA GLN A 276 15.86 -5.17 -10.26
C GLN A 276 15.52 -6.63 -9.97
N SER A 277 14.23 -6.95 -9.92
CA SER A 277 13.78 -8.32 -9.71
C SER A 277 13.79 -9.12 -11.01
N GLU A 278 14.15 -10.40 -10.93
CA GLU A 278 14.03 -11.34 -12.05
C GLU A 278 12.61 -11.38 -12.62
N GLU A 279 11.62 -11.25 -11.75
CA GLU A 279 10.21 -11.27 -12.13
C GLU A 279 9.83 -10.13 -13.07
N ARG A 280 10.41 -8.95 -12.89
CA ARG A 280 10.10 -7.77 -13.69
C ARG A 280 11.03 -7.59 -14.89
N PHE A 281 12.31 -7.89 -14.73
CA PHE A 281 13.35 -7.57 -15.71
C PHE A 281 13.88 -8.79 -16.46
N GLY A 282 13.64 -9.98 -15.95
CA GLY A 282 14.09 -11.24 -16.53
C GLY A 282 15.29 -11.84 -15.81
N LEU A 283 15.43 -13.16 -15.93
CA LEU A 283 16.56 -13.90 -15.39
C LEU A 283 17.88 -13.50 -16.12
N ASN A 284 18.93 -13.24 -15.36
CA ASN A 284 20.25 -12.79 -15.83
C ASN A 284 20.21 -11.45 -16.59
N ALA A 285 19.18 -10.63 -16.37
CA ALA A 285 19.12 -9.28 -16.91
C ALA A 285 19.83 -8.29 -15.96
N ASP A 286 20.56 -7.36 -16.57
CA ASP A 286 21.20 -6.22 -15.92
C ASP A 286 20.93 -4.97 -16.77
N PRO A 287 19.67 -4.47 -16.77
CA PRO A 287 19.30 -3.35 -17.64
C PRO A 287 19.81 -1.99 -17.14
N ASP A 288 20.20 -1.84 -15.88
CA ASP A 288 20.80 -0.61 -15.38
C ASP A 288 22.32 -0.58 -15.52
N GLY A 289 22.95 -1.71 -15.92
CA GLY A 289 24.35 -1.78 -16.28
C GLY A 289 25.32 -1.62 -15.11
N ASP A 290 24.90 -1.98 -13.89
CA ASP A 290 25.75 -1.90 -12.71
C ASP A 290 26.67 -3.12 -12.53
N GLY A 291 26.48 -4.16 -13.34
CA GLY A 291 27.23 -5.42 -13.33
C GLY A 291 26.67 -6.47 -12.39
N ILE A 292 25.49 -6.24 -11.80
CA ILE A 292 24.79 -7.18 -10.92
C ILE A 292 23.51 -7.62 -11.61
N ALA A 293 23.31 -8.91 -11.73
CA ALA A 293 22.08 -9.49 -12.26
C ALA A 293 21.41 -10.32 -11.17
N ASN A 294 20.10 -10.56 -11.31
CA ASN A 294 19.31 -11.35 -10.37
C ASN A 294 19.35 -10.78 -8.94
N GLU A 295 19.22 -9.48 -8.81
CA GLU A 295 19.32 -8.76 -7.54
C GLU A 295 18.23 -9.20 -6.54
N LEU A 296 17.04 -9.52 -7.05
CA LEU A 296 15.93 -10.10 -6.27
C LEU A 296 15.32 -11.25 -7.05
N THR A 297 15.23 -12.41 -6.40
CA THR A 297 14.62 -13.62 -6.97
C THR A 297 13.08 -13.55 -6.94
N VAL A 298 12.42 -14.45 -7.65
CA VAL A 298 10.96 -14.63 -7.55
C VAL A 298 10.56 -15.08 -6.14
N ALA A 299 11.40 -15.90 -5.49
CA ALA A 299 11.19 -16.34 -4.11
C ALA A 299 11.29 -15.17 -3.10
N ASP A 300 12.19 -14.21 -3.31
CA ASP A 300 12.28 -12.99 -2.50
C ASP A 300 10.98 -12.18 -2.58
N LEU A 301 10.46 -11.99 -3.80
CA LEU A 301 9.20 -11.27 -4.01
C LEU A 301 8.01 -11.99 -3.34
N THR A 302 8.02 -13.31 -3.36
CA THR A 302 7.02 -14.13 -2.66
C THR A 302 7.12 -13.92 -1.15
N ALA A 303 8.31 -13.99 -0.58
CA ALA A 303 8.53 -13.83 0.84
C ALA A 303 8.12 -12.44 1.35
N VAL A 304 8.54 -11.37 0.68
CA VAL A 304 8.20 -10.01 1.09
C VAL A 304 6.71 -9.71 0.92
N SER A 305 6.07 -10.28 -0.10
CA SER A 305 4.62 -10.16 -0.30
C SER A 305 3.83 -10.85 0.81
N LEU A 306 4.23 -12.07 1.19
CA LEU A 306 3.64 -12.78 2.32
C LEU A 306 3.83 -12.02 3.63
N PHE A 307 5.01 -11.47 3.89
CA PHE A 307 5.23 -10.65 5.09
C PHE A 307 4.24 -9.49 5.15
N GLN A 308 4.12 -8.72 4.09
CA GLN A 308 3.22 -7.55 4.05
C GLN A 308 1.74 -7.94 4.16
N ALA A 309 1.33 -9.01 3.46
CA ALA A 309 -0.06 -9.50 3.52
C ALA A 309 -0.44 -10.03 4.91
N THR A 310 0.53 -10.53 5.68
CA THR A 310 0.32 -11.12 7.00
C THR A 310 0.61 -10.18 8.16
N LEU A 311 0.92 -8.91 7.93
CA LEU A 311 1.00 -7.90 8.98
C LEU A 311 -0.28 -7.88 9.83
N SER A 312 -0.15 -7.56 11.12
CA SER A 312 -1.31 -7.42 12.01
C SER A 312 -2.33 -6.43 11.47
N VAL A 313 -3.60 -6.60 11.80
CA VAL A 313 -4.62 -5.61 11.46
C VAL A 313 -4.64 -4.50 12.51
N PRO A 314 -4.92 -3.25 12.12
CA PRO A 314 -5.20 -2.19 13.07
C PRO A 314 -6.48 -2.45 13.86
N GLY A 315 -6.65 -1.72 14.95
CA GLY A 315 -7.83 -1.80 15.78
C GLY A 315 -8.17 -0.46 16.40
N ARG A 316 -8.73 -0.49 17.60
CA ARG A 316 -9.13 0.71 18.33
C ARG A 316 -8.41 0.77 19.68
N MET A 317 -7.81 1.92 19.99
CA MET A 317 -7.31 2.22 21.33
C MET A 317 -8.26 3.22 21.98
N ILE A 318 -8.95 2.78 23.04
CA ILE A 318 -9.95 3.57 23.74
C ILE A 318 -9.60 3.58 25.23
N PRO A 319 -9.12 4.72 25.77
CA PRO A 319 -8.78 4.83 27.19
C PRO A 319 -9.93 4.45 28.12
N ASN A 320 -9.57 3.97 29.32
CA ASN A 320 -10.53 3.66 30.39
C ASN A 320 -10.98 4.94 31.12
N ASP A 321 -11.57 5.87 30.36
CA ASP A 321 -12.16 7.12 30.81
C ASP A 321 -13.62 7.19 30.33
N PRO A 322 -14.62 7.30 31.21
CA PRO A 322 -16.03 7.33 30.83
C PRO A 322 -16.40 8.46 29.86
N ALA A 323 -15.71 9.61 29.92
CA ALA A 323 -15.99 10.71 28.99
C ALA A 323 -15.45 10.39 27.59
N VAL A 324 -14.26 9.79 27.50
CA VAL A 324 -13.63 9.35 26.24
C VAL A 324 -14.43 8.19 25.62
N GLU A 325 -14.90 7.25 26.44
CA GLU A 325 -15.75 6.14 25.97
C GLU A 325 -17.05 6.65 25.36
N ARG A 326 -17.76 7.57 26.07
CA ARG A 326 -18.97 8.20 25.53
C ARG A 326 -18.69 8.98 24.25
N ALA A 327 -17.61 9.75 24.21
CA ALA A 327 -17.23 10.50 23.01
C ALA A 327 -16.96 9.58 21.82
N ASN A 328 -16.28 8.42 22.03
CA ASN A 328 -16.06 7.44 20.99
C ASN A 328 -17.36 6.82 20.45
N LEU A 329 -18.30 6.43 21.32
CA LEU A 329 -19.60 5.87 20.91
C LEU A 329 -20.41 6.88 20.12
N GLN A 330 -20.54 8.09 20.64
CA GLN A 330 -21.29 9.16 20.00
C GLN A 330 -20.62 9.62 18.70
N GLY A 331 -19.29 9.70 18.68
CA GLY A 331 -18.52 10.05 17.50
C GLY A 331 -18.67 9.03 16.36
N GLU A 332 -18.71 7.74 16.67
CA GLU A 332 -19.00 6.70 15.66
C GLU A 332 -20.44 6.81 15.12
N ALA A 333 -21.41 7.15 15.95
CA ALA A 333 -22.77 7.42 15.51
C ALA A 333 -22.82 8.66 14.59
N VAL A 334 -22.23 9.78 15.01
CA VAL A 334 -22.13 11.00 14.20
C VAL A 334 -21.45 10.73 12.85
N PHE A 335 -20.35 9.97 12.82
CA PHE A 335 -19.66 9.60 11.59
C PHE A 335 -20.58 8.87 10.59
N LYS A 336 -21.45 8.00 11.08
CA LYS A 336 -22.46 7.30 10.27
C LYS A 336 -23.58 8.25 9.83
N ASP A 337 -24.10 9.04 10.76
CA ASP A 337 -25.29 9.89 10.56
C ASP A 337 -25.05 11.01 9.53
N ILE A 338 -23.85 11.62 9.52
CA ILE A 338 -23.50 12.64 8.52
C ILE A 338 -22.99 12.06 7.19
N GLY A 339 -22.96 10.71 7.08
CA GLY A 339 -22.70 10.01 5.83
C GLY A 339 -21.23 9.75 5.49
N CYS A 340 -20.27 9.95 6.42
CA CYS A 340 -18.85 9.60 6.18
C CYS A 340 -18.69 8.10 5.85
N ALA A 341 -19.51 7.24 6.46
CA ALA A 341 -19.51 5.79 6.24
C ALA A 341 -19.95 5.36 4.83
N THR A 342 -20.42 6.26 3.96
CA THR A 342 -20.78 5.93 2.58
C THR A 342 -19.55 5.63 1.72
N CYS A 343 -18.44 6.35 1.96
CA CYS A 343 -17.13 6.09 1.33
C CYS A 343 -16.23 5.31 2.30
N HIS A 344 -16.14 5.74 3.55
CA HIS A 344 -15.39 5.04 4.59
C HIS A 344 -16.17 3.85 5.15
N ALA A 345 -16.44 2.86 4.30
CA ALA A 345 -17.26 1.70 4.59
C ALA A 345 -16.49 0.57 5.27
N THR A 346 -17.18 -0.27 6.03
CA THR A 346 -16.71 -1.58 6.46
C THR A 346 -17.35 -2.66 5.59
N LEU A 347 -16.57 -3.57 5.04
CA LEU A 347 -17.02 -4.48 4.00
C LEU A 347 -16.76 -5.95 4.36
N PRO A 348 -17.71 -6.86 4.05
CA PRO A 348 -17.55 -8.28 4.36
C PRO A 348 -16.68 -9.00 3.31
N LEU A 349 -15.71 -9.76 3.77
CA LEU A 349 -14.98 -10.75 2.98
C LEU A 349 -15.66 -12.11 3.19
N THR A 350 -16.27 -12.68 2.15
CA THR A 350 -17.13 -13.86 2.26
C THR A 350 -16.36 -15.17 2.10
N SER A 351 -16.90 -16.26 2.68
CA SER A 351 -16.27 -17.59 2.65
C SER A 351 -16.45 -18.36 1.34
N ASN A 352 -17.44 -18.02 0.55
CA ASN A 352 -17.84 -18.78 -0.63
C ASN A 352 -17.27 -18.25 -1.94
N ASN A 353 -16.43 -17.23 -1.88
CA ASN A 353 -15.85 -16.60 -3.06
C ASN A 353 -14.37 -16.26 -2.81
N ASN A 354 -13.48 -17.07 -3.35
CA ASN A 354 -12.04 -16.77 -3.41
C ASN A 354 -11.61 -16.79 -4.88
N PRO A 355 -11.65 -15.63 -5.55
CA PRO A 355 -11.27 -15.55 -6.96
C PRO A 355 -9.81 -15.95 -7.14
N GLY A 356 -9.57 -16.89 -8.05
CA GLY A 356 -8.24 -17.48 -8.30
C GLY A 356 -7.89 -18.67 -7.41
N LEU A 357 -8.67 -18.98 -6.36
CA LEU A 357 -8.50 -20.16 -5.52
C LEU A 357 -9.87 -20.81 -5.21
N PRO A 358 -10.55 -21.40 -6.20
CA PRO A 358 -11.91 -21.93 -6.04
C PRO A 358 -12.01 -22.94 -4.90
N GLY A 359 -13.10 -22.86 -4.14
CA GLY A 359 -13.38 -23.78 -3.02
C GLY A 359 -12.69 -23.42 -1.71
N GLN A 360 -11.87 -22.35 -1.68
CA GLN A 360 -11.29 -21.83 -0.46
C GLN A 360 -12.07 -20.59 0.05
N PRO A 361 -12.07 -20.35 1.37
CA PRO A 361 -12.61 -19.12 1.94
C PRO A 361 -11.92 -17.86 1.38
N GLY A 362 -12.67 -16.76 1.25
CA GLY A 362 -12.16 -15.51 0.69
C GLY A 362 -11.03 -14.86 1.48
N TRP A 363 -10.82 -15.25 2.74
CA TRP A 363 -9.70 -14.77 3.56
C TRP A 363 -8.45 -15.68 3.51
N ILE A 364 -8.45 -16.71 2.68
CA ILE A 364 -7.23 -17.46 2.37
C ILE A 364 -6.45 -16.66 1.33
N TYR A 365 -5.43 -15.97 1.78
CA TYR A 365 -4.49 -15.28 0.91
C TYR A 365 -3.61 -16.30 0.19
N PHE A 366 -3.24 -16.01 -1.03
CA PHE A 366 -2.35 -16.87 -1.78
C PHE A 366 -1.44 -16.04 -2.68
N GLU A 367 -0.21 -16.52 -2.84
CA GLU A 367 0.68 -16.03 -3.86
C GLU A 367 0.45 -16.81 -5.15
N PRO A 368 0.35 -16.11 -6.30
CA PRO A 368 0.28 -16.72 -7.61
C PRO A 368 1.57 -17.50 -7.90
N ASN A 369 1.49 -18.33 -8.90
CA ASN A 369 2.67 -19.03 -9.40
C ASN A 369 3.81 -18.06 -9.66
N PRO A 370 5.04 -18.48 -9.36
CA PRO A 370 6.19 -17.69 -9.72
C PRO A 370 6.16 -17.40 -11.23
N TYR A 371 6.58 -16.20 -11.57
CA TYR A 371 6.78 -15.75 -12.91
C TYR A 371 7.68 -16.75 -13.66
N ASN A 372 7.29 -17.11 -14.88
CA ASN A 372 8.17 -17.86 -15.75
C ASN A 372 9.15 -16.89 -16.43
N PRO A 373 10.42 -16.87 -16.07
CA PRO A 373 11.39 -15.93 -16.63
C PRO A 373 11.55 -16.05 -18.16
N ALA A 374 11.17 -17.20 -18.75
CA ALA A 374 11.18 -17.38 -20.20
C ALA A 374 10.14 -16.51 -20.94
N THR A 375 9.14 -15.97 -20.26
CA THR A 375 8.10 -15.12 -20.85
C THR A 375 8.42 -13.64 -20.82
N GLY A 376 9.51 -13.23 -20.16
CA GLY A 376 10.03 -11.86 -20.15
C GLY A 376 9.42 -10.92 -19.07
N PRO A 377 9.96 -9.71 -18.94
CA PRO A 377 9.65 -8.79 -17.85
C PRO A 377 8.23 -8.21 -17.87
N ASN A 378 7.53 -8.33 -18.98
CA ASN A 378 6.15 -7.88 -19.16
C ASN A 378 5.16 -9.03 -19.00
N SER A 379 5.47 -10.01 -18.15
CA SER A 379 4.53 -11.10 -17.91
C SER A 379 3.16 -10.55 -17.52
N PRO A 380 2.10 -10.95 -18.21
CA PRO A 380 0.75 -10.51 -17.91
C PRO A 380 0.33 -10.80 -16.48
N ASN A 381 0.94 -11.77 -15.81
CA ASN A 381 0.60 -12.15 -14.44
C ASN A 381 0.84 -11.05 -13.41
N LEU A 382 1.81 -10.16 -13.64
CA LEU A 382 2.06 -9.01 -12.75
C LEU A 382 1.09 -7.86 -12.96
N LEU A 383 0.58 -7.72 -14.18
CA LEU A 383 -0.25 -6.59 -14.60
C LEU A 383 -1.74 -6.92 -14.56
N LEU A 384 -2.08 -8.20 -14.48
CA LEU A 384 -3.47 -8.67 -14.42
C LEU A 384 -4.04 -8.47 -13.02
N GLY A 385 -5.33 -8.30 -12.95
CA GLY A 385 -6.06 -8.23 -11.69
C GLY A 385 -6.00 -9.54 -10.89
N PRO A 386 -6.38 -9.48 -9.63
CA PRO A 386 -6.32 -10.64 -8.74
C PRO A 386 -7.04 -11.88 -9.25
N VAL A 387 -8.11 -11.70 -10.00
CA VAL A 387 -8.95 -12.80 -10.54
C VAL A 387 -8.34 -13.52 -11.74
N ASN A 388 -7.28 -12.98 -12.31
CA ASN A 388 -6.63 -13.51 -13.52
C ASN A 388 -5.34 -14.29 -13.21
N TYR A 389 -5.04 -14.53 -11.94
CA TYR A 389 -3.89 -15.34 -11.58
C TYR A 389 -4.11 -16.79 -12.00
N PRO A 390 -3.17 -17.41 -12.72
CA PRO A 390 -3.27 -18.83 -13.03
C PRO A 390 -3.13 -19.65 -11.75
N VAL A 391 -4.13 -20.50 -11.49
CA VAL A 391 -4.16 -21.38 -10.32
C VAL A 391 -3.53 -22.75 -10.65
N SER A 392 -2.75 -22.84 -11.72
CA SER A 392 -2.31 -24.12 -12.31
C SER A 392 -1.06 -24.72 -11.70
N ALA A 393 -0.40 -24.06 -10.77
CA ALA A 393 0.76 -24.60 -10.06
C ALA A 393 0.64 -24.41 -8.54
N PRO A 394 1.55 -24.93 -7.74
CA PRO A 394 1.48 -24.82 -6.29
C PRO A 394 1.39 -23.35 -5.87
N ALA A 395 0.26 -22.95 -5.32
CA ALA A 395 0.10 -21.64 -4.68
C ALA A 395 0.44 -21.78 -3.19
N LEU A 396 1.18 -20.82 -2.67
CA LEU A 396 1.35 -20.68 -1.22
C LEU A 396 0.09 -20.06 -0.65
N THR A 397 -0.51 -20.70 0.32
CA THR A 397 -1.76 -20.25 0.93
C THR A 397 -1.55 -19.92 2.40
N VAL A 398 -2.18 -18.83 2.85
CA VAL A 398 -2.15 -18.39 4.25
C VAL A 398 -3.55 -18.00 4.69
N ASP A 399 -4.03 -18.61 5.77
CA ASP A 399 -5.25 -18.17 6.44
C ASP A 399 -4.97 -16.87 7.22
N LEU A 400 -5.46 -15.74 6.68
CA LEU A 400 -5.28 -14.43 7.29
C LEU A 400 -5.93 -14.30 8.68
N THR A 401 -6.85 -15.20 9.04
CA THR A 401 -7.51 -15.21 10.35
C THR A 401 -6.76 -16.03 11.40
N SER A 402 -5.69 -16.73 11.00
CA SER A 402 -4.92 -17.61 11.87
C SER A 402 -4.24 -16.85 13.01
N ASN A 403 -4.39 -17.36 14.23
CA ASN A 403 -3.70 -16.83 15.40
C ASN A 403 -2.19 -17.15 15.44
N THR A 404 -1.68 -17.91 14.47
CA THR A 404 -0.24 -18.15 14.31
C THR A 404 0.48 -16.99 13.62
N LEU A 405 -0.29 -16.08 13.03
CA LEU A 405 0.21 -14.85 12.41
C LEU A 405 0.34 -13.72 13.45
N PRO A 406 1.05 -12.61 13.12
CA PRO A 406 1.14 -11.45 14.00
C PRO A 406 -0.23 -10.91 14.41
N LEU A 407 -0.47 -10.77 15.71
CA LEU A 407 -1.73 -10.30 16.28
C LEU A 407 -1.80 -8.76 16.31
N PRO A 408 -3.02 -8.16 16.33
CA PRO A 408 -4.32 -8.82 16.30
C PRO A 408 -4.78 -9.26 14.91
N ARG A 409 -5.83 -10.10 14.87
CA ARG A 409 -6.42 -10.65 13.64
C ARG A 409 -7.93 -10.49 13.61
N LEU A 410 -8.48 -10.28 12.41
CA LEU A 410 -9.91 -10.42 12.18
C LEU A 410 -10.32 -11.89 12.34
N ARG A 411 -11.56 -12.12 12.72
CA ARG A 411 -12.13 -13.46 12.90
C ARG A 411 -13.31 -13.68 11.99
N ALA A 412 -13.42 -14.88 11.45
CA ALA A 412 -14.59 -15.27 10.69
C ALA A 412 -15.81 -15.44 11.64
N HIS A 413 -16.93 -14.85 11.24
CA HIS A 413 -18.20 -15.02 11.90
C HIS A 413 -19.30 -15.23 10.86
N ARG A 414 -20.11 -16.30 11.02
CA ARG A 414 -21.23 -16.63 10.12
C ARG A 414 -20.87 -16.60 8.63
N GLY A 415 -19.71 -17.17 8.27
CA GLY A 415 -19.27 -17.28 6.87
C GLY A 415 -18.71 -15.99 6.26
N SER A 416 -18.36 -15.01 7.07
CA SER A 416 -17.68 -13.80 6.61
C SER A 416 -16.65 -13.30 7.61
N VAL A 417 -15.72 -12.50 7.13
CA VAL A 417 -14.80 -11.68 7.94
C VAL A 417 -15.15 -10.22 7.65
N MET A 418 -15.58 -9.46 8.66
CA MET A 418 -15.80 -8.03 8.50
C MET A 418 -14.47 -7.30 8.46
N VAL A 419 -14.16 -6.68 7.33
CA VAL A 419 -12.96 -5.88 7.11
C VAL A 419 -13.28 -4.43 7.47
N GLU A 420 -12.90 -4.03 8.68
CA GLU A 420 -13.14 -2.69 9.21
C GLU A 420 -12.04 -1.71 8.75
N ALA A 421 -11.75 -1.75 7.44
CA ALA A 421 -10.75 -0.87 6.86
C ALA A 421 -11.25 0.57 6.66
N TYR A 422 -12.56 0.79 6.71
CA TYR A 422 -13.20 2.08 6.47
C TYR A 422 -12.83 2.63 5.09
N THR A 423 -13.12 1.86 4.05
CA THR A 423 -12.89 2.22 2.65
C THR A 423 -13.86 1.44 1.75
N ASP A 424 -14.35 2.09 0.70
CA ASP A 424 -15.15 1.47 -0.36
C ASP A 424 -14.30 0.99 -1.53
N LEU A 425 -12.98 1.22 -1.48
CA LEU A 425 -12.00 0.91 -2.53
C LEU A 425 -12.25 1.62 -3.87
N LYS A 426 -13.01 2.72 -3.87
CA LYS A 426 -13.25 3.56 -5.05
C LYS A 426 -12.32 4.75 -5.09
N LEU A 427 -12.12 5.26 -6.29
CA LEU A 427 -11.51 6.56 -6.52
C LEU A 427 -12.58 7.65 -6.45
N HIS A 428 -12.30 8.70 -5.69
CA HIS A 428 -13.15 9.88 -5.55
C HIS A 428 -12.36 11.15 -5.78
N ASP A 429 -13.01 12.16 -6.35
CA ASP A 429 -12.49 13.51 -6.41
C ASP A 429 -13.04 14.29 -5.21
N ILE A 430 -12.15 14.59 -4.27
CA ILE A 430 -12.47 15.37 -3.06
C ILE A 430 -11.88 16.77 -3.10
N SER A 431 -11.36 17.20 -4.25
CA SER A 431 -10.83 18.54 -4.46
C SER A 431 -11.95 19.59 -4.64
N ALA A 432 -11.62 20.85 -4.47
CA ALA A 432 -12.61 21.93 -4.60
C ALA A 432 -12.89 22.31 -6.05
N THR A 433 -11.88 22.21 -6.92
CA THR A 433 -11.92 22.74 -8.30
C THR A 433 -11.64 21.68 -9.36
N SER A 434 -11.21 20.50 -8.99
CA SER A 434 -10.77 19.42 -9.92
C SER A 434 -9.67 19.89 -10.90
N ASN A 435 -8.84 20.85 -10.49
CA ASN A 435 -7.77 21.41 -11.31
C ASN A 435 -6.39 21.13 -10.70
N PRO A 436 -5.61 20.16 -11.23
CA PRO A 436 -4.30 19.82 -10.70
C PRO A 436 -3.30 20.97 -10.60
N ALA A 437 -3.43 21.99 -11.46
CA ALA A 437 -2.52 23.12 -11.45
C ALA A 437 -2.75 24.10 -10.30
N THR A 438 -3.94 24.12 -9.70
CA THR A 438 -4.32 25.15 -8.72
C THR A 438 -4.96 24.60 -7.44
N ASP A 439 -5.43 23.36 -7.45
CA ASP A 439 -6.07 22.75 -6.29
C ASP A 439 -5.04 21.99 -5.45
N PRO A 440 -4.85 22.33 -4.18
CA PRO A 440 -3.85 21.70 -3.32
C PRO A 440 -4.17 20.23 -3.00
N GLU A 441 -5.42 19.79 -3.22
CA GLU A 441 -5.86 18.41 -3.05
C GLU A 441 -5.63 17.55 -4.31
N CYS A 442 -5.10 18.13 -5.37
CA CYS A 442 -4.73 17.40 -6.59
C CYS A 442 -3.22 17.15 -6.64
N GLU A 443 -2.80 16.24 -7.50
CA GLU A 443 -1.40 15.95 -7.81
C GLU A 443 -1.04 16.41 -9.20
N LEU A 444 0.19 16.87 -9.39
CA LEU A 444 0.68 17.37 -10.66
C LEU A 444 0.92 16.24 -11.69
N LEU A 445 1.09 15.02 -11.23
CA LEU A 445 1.41 13.87 -12.07
C LEU A 445 0.37 12.77 -11.89
N ASP A 446 -0.26 12.31 -12.97
CA ASP A 446 -1.21 11.19 -12.93
C ASP A 446 -0.52 9.84 -13.16
N GLN A 447 -0.26 9.12 -12.09
CA GLN A 447 0.36 7.80 -12.14
C GLN A 447 -0.55 6.68 -12.69
N ASN A 448 -1.81 6.97 -13.03
CA ASN A 448 -2.68 6.06 -13.76
C ASN A 448 -2.48 6.13 -15.27
N GLN A 449 -1.61 7.05 -15.74
CA GLN A 449 -1.31 7.27 -17.14
C GLN A 449 0.11 6.79 -17.48
N PRO A 450 0.39 6.49 -18.73
CA PRO A 450 1.74 6.14 -19.15
C PRO A 450 2.73 7.26 -18.79
N ALA A 451 3.79 6.89 -18.08
CA ALA A 451 4.81 7.82 -17.64
C ALA A 451 5.37 8.64 -18.82
N GLY A 452 5.53 9.94 -18.63
CA GLY A 452 6.01 10.86 -19.66
C GLY A 452 4.98 11.28 -20.72
N SER A 453 3.76 10.72 -20.70
CA SER A 453 2.69 11.12 -21.62
C SER A 453 2.08 12.49 -21.26
N ALA A 454 1.43 13.13 -22.21
CA ALA A 454 0.67 14.36 -21.93
C ALA A 454 -0.39 14.16 -20.83
N ALA A 455 -1.02 12.99 -20.79
CA ALA A 455 -2.01 12.65 -19.78
C ALA A 455 -1.37 12.47 -18.38
N PHE A 456 -0.14 11.95 -18.29
CA PHE A 456 0.63 11.88 -17.05
C PHE A 456 0.89 13.29 -16.48
N PHE A 457 1.30 14.23 -17.33
CA PHE A 457 1.56 15.62 -16.93
C PHE A 457 0.29 16.46 -16.78
N ALA A 458 -0.88 15.93 -17.11
CA ALA A 458 -2.15 16.62 -16.86
C ALA A 458 -2.55 16.61 -15.38
N GLY A 459 -1.93 15.73 -14.58
CA GLY A 459 -2.20 15.60 -13.16
C GLY A 459 -3.45 14.79 -12.83
N ASN A 460 -3.73 14.64 -11.55
CA ASN A 460 -4.81 13.82 -11.03
C ASN A 460 -5.46 14.43 -9.79
N CYS A 461 -6.80 14.39 -9.72
CA CYS A 461 -7.57 14.81 -8.55
C CYS A 461 -8.38 13.65 -7.94
N LYS A 462 -8.23 12.42 -8.43
CA LYS A 462 -8.98 11.25 -7.95
C LYS A 462 -8.10 10.32 -7.15
N PHE A 463 -8.52 10.07 -5.93
CA PHE A 463 -7.78 9.23 -4.98
C PHE A 463 -8.68 8.14 -4.41
N ILE A 464 -8.08 6.98 -4.11
CA ILE A 464 -8.79 5.90 -3.44
C ILE A 464 -9.24 6.36 -2.06
N THR A 465 -10.46 6.01 -1.65
CA THR A 465 -10.91 6.23 -0.28
C THR A 465 -9.90 5.64 0.67
N ARG A 466 -9.19 6.52 1.39
CA ARG A 466 -8.15 6.11 2.31
C ARG A 466 -8.73 5.26 3.42
N LYS A 467 -8.15 4.10 3.65
CA LYS A 467 -8.49 3.28 4.80
C LYS A 467 -8.20 4.03 6.10
N LEU A 468 -9.17 4.09 7.00
CA LEU A 468 -9.01 4.80 8.27
C LEU A 468 -8.51 3.90 9.41
N TRP A 469 -8.55 2.58 9.26
CA TRP A 469 -7.97 1.75 10.30
C TRP A 469 -6.47 2.01 10.45
N GLY A 470 -6.04 2.27 11.67
CA GLY A 470 -4.65 2.59 11.97
C GLY A 470 -4.17 3.98 11.54
N PHE A 471 -5.03 4.84 10.98
CA PHE A 471 -4.57 6.08 10.37
C PHE A 471 -4.03 7.11 11.37
N TYR A 472 -4.49 7.09 12.62
CA TYR A 472 -4.23 8.18 13.55
C TYR A 472 -2.78 8.19 14.10
N ASN A 473 -2.20 7.02 14.37
CA ASN A 473 -0.84 6.93 14.95
C ASN A 473 0.25 6.56 13.93
N GLN A 474 0.01 6.86 12.65
CA GLN A 474 0.97 6.59 11.57
C GLN A 474 1.64 7.88 11.08
N GLY A 475 2.52 8.48 11.90
CA GLY A 475 3.36 9.61 11.50
C GLY A 475 2.71 11.00 11.53
N GLY A 476 1.50 11.16 12.11
CA GLY A 476 0.91 12.48 12.42
C GLY A 476 0.64 13.43 11.25
N ALA A 477 0.57 12.92 10.03
CA ALA A 477 0.26 13.65 8.82
C ALA A 477 -1.00 13.05 8.15
N PHE A 478 -1.89 13.87 7.62
CA PHE A 478 -3.20 13.46 7.15
C PHE A 478 -3.45 13.83 5.69
N MET A 479 -4.45 13.23 5.07
CA MET A 479 -4.75 13.19 3.65
C MET A 479 -3.69 12.44 2.83
N HIS A 480 -3.91 12.28 1.51
CA HIS A 480 -2.99 11.56 0.62
C HIS A 480 -1.63 12.24 0.49
N HIS A 481 -1.58 13.55 0.55
CA HIS A 481 -0.35 14.35 0.45
C HIS A 481 0.34 14.59 1.80
N GLY A 482 -0.33 14.30 2.95
CA GLY A 482 0.25 14.49 4.30
C GLY A 482 0.51 15.93 4.72
N LYS A 483 -0.21 16.90 4.15
CA LYS A 483 0.01 18.34 4.47
C LYS A 483 -0.69 18.80 5.74
N PHE A 484 -1.74 18.10 6.18
CA PHE A 484 -2.45 18.42 7.40
C PHE A 484 -1.86 17.72 8.61
N THR A 485 -1.88 18.41 9.74
CA THR A 485 -1.30 17.93 10.99
C THR A 485 -2.36 17.45 11.99
N THR A 486 -3.63 17.74 11.72
CA THR A 486 -4.77 17.28 12.52
C THR A 486 -5.80 16.55 11.68
N ALA A 487 -6.49 15.58 12.30
CA ALA A 487 -7.60 14.89 11.67
C ALA A 487 -8.75 15.86 11.34
N ARG A 488 -8.94 16.92 12.14
CA ARG A 488 -9.95 17.94 11.90
C ARG A 488 -9.72 18.68 10.59
N GLU A 489 -8.51 19.19 10.35
CA GLU A 489 -8.14 19.84 9.07
C GLU A 489 -8.40 18.91 7.89
N ALA A 490 -8.07 17.62 8.03
CA ALA A 490 -8.34 16.65 6.98
C ALA A 490 -9.84 16.48 6.71
N VAL A 491 -10.71 16.48 7.73
CA VAL A 491 -12.17 16.45 7.54
C VAL A 491 -12.66 17.75 6.88
N GLU A 492 -12.18 18.90 7.30
CA GLU A 492 -12.54 20.22 6.76
C GLU A 492 -12.07 20.43 5.32
N ALA A 493 -11.03 19.71 4.87
CA ALA A 493 -10.53 19.76 3.50
C ALA A 493 -11.34 18.91 2.50
N HIS A 494 -12.27 18.07 2.96
CA HIS A 494 -13.11 17.27 2.06
C HIS A 494 -14.07 18.17 1.26
N ASN A 495 -13.88 18.20 -0.07
CA ASN A 495 -14.71 18.92 -1.03
C ASN A 495 -15.25 17.96 -2.11
N GLY A 496 -15.52 18.44 -3.31
CA GLY A 496 -15.95 17.62 -4.44
C GLY A 496 -17.08 16.66 -4.09
N GLU A 497 -16.84 15.36 -4.28
CA GLU A 497 -17.81 14.30 -3.99
C GLU A 497 -18.15 14.18 -2.49
N ALA A 498 -17.29 14.64 -1.59
CA ALA A 498 -17.49 14.59 -0.14
C ALA A 498 -18.00 15.93 0.48
N LEU A 499 -18.28 16.94 -0.35
CA LEU A 499 -18.68 18.28 0.11
C LEU A 499 -19.93 18.26 0.99
N ALA A 500 -20.88 17.38 0.72
CA ALA A 500 -22.11 17.29 1.51
C ALA A 500 -21.81 16.84 2.95
N GLN A 501 -20.95 15.87 3.14
CA GLN A 501 -20.52 15.34 4.44
C GLN A 501 -19.71 16.37 5.21
N ARG A 502 -18.80 17.09 4.53
CA ARG A 502 -18.04 18.18 5.12
C ARG A 502 -18.95 19.29 5.63
N LYS A 503 -19.93 19.75 4.84
CA LYS A 503 -20.92 20.74 5.26
C LYS A 503 -21.78 20.24 6.43
N ALA A 504 -22.12 18.95 6.46
CA ALA A 504 -22.82 18.36 7.59
C ALA A 504 -21.95 18.38 8.86
N PHE A 505 -20.63 18.10 8.74
CA PHE A 505 -19.69 18.25 9.85
C PHE A 505 -19.61 19.69 10.34
N ASP A 506 -19.51 20.68 9.45
CA ASP A 506 -19.45 22.12 9.80
C ASP A 506 -20.71 22.58 10.56
N ALA A 507 -21.85 21.96 10.27
CA ALA A 507 -23.14 22.29 10.92
C ALA A 507 -23.33 21.63 12.29
N LEU A 508 -22.45 20.70 12.71
CA LEU A 508 -22.50 20.07 14.02
C LEU A 508 -22.14 21.06 15.14
N SER A 509 -22.63 20.78 16.37
CA SER A 509 -22.11 21.45 17.54
C SER A 509 -20.62 21.12 17.74
N SER A 510 -19.89 22.01 18.43
CA SER A 510 -18.47 21.76 18.74
C SER A 510 -18.26 20.47 19.53
N GLU A 511 -19.23 20.09 20.38
CA GLU A 511 -19.19 18.81 21.10
C GLU A 511 -19.29 17.62 20.15
N GLN A 512 -20.24 17.61 19.23
CA GLN A 512 -20.38 16.53 18.24
C GLN A 512 -19.18 16.43 17.29
N GLN A 513 -18.62 17.56 16.87
CA GLN A 513 -17.38 17.57 16.11
C GLN A 513 -16.24 16.94 16.90
N ASN A 514 -16.07 17.31 18.19
CA ASN A 514 -15.06 16.71 19.05
C ASN A 514 -15.25 15.22 19.25
N GLN A 515 -16.49 14.76 19.41
CA GLN A 515 -16.83 13.33 19.53
C GLN A 515 -16.43 12.56 18.28
N LEU A 516 -16.71 13.10 17.08
CA LEU A 516 -16.30 12.49 15.82
C LEU A 516 -14.76 12.40 15.73
N ILE A 517 -14.05 13.46 16.09
CA ILE A 517 -12.59 13.43 16.11
C ILE A 517 -12.08 12.39 17.14
N GLU A 518 -12.71 12.24 18.29
CA GLU A 518 -12.31 11.25 19.29
C GLU A 518 -12.50 9.80 18.77
N PHE A 519 -13.60 9.53 18.04
CA PHE A 519 -13.76 8.27 17.32
C PHE A 519 -12.61 8.02 16.34
N LEU A 520 -12.28 9.00 15.49
CA LEU A 520 -11.18 8.88 14.52
C LEU A 520 -9.83 8.64 15.21
N LYS A 521 -9.56 9.28 16.35
CA LYS A 521 -8.35 9.10 17.15
C LYS A 521 -8.21 7.66 17.67
N SER A 522 -9.30 6.97 17.90
CA SER A 522 -9.27 5.59 18.38
C SER A 522 -8.73 4.60 17.34
N LEU A 523 -8.81 4.92 16.04
CA LEU A 523 -8.42 4.04 14.94
C LEU A 523 -6.90 3.99 14.80
N GLN A 524 -6.25 2.99 15.41
CA GLN A 524 -4.80 2.94 15.56
C GLN A 524 -4.20 1.58 15.15
N VAL A 525 -2.95 1.61 14.73
CA VAL A 525 -2.11 0.40 14.74
C VAL A 525 -1.83 0.08 16.20
N LEU A 526 -2.26 -1.11 16.62
CA LEU A 526 -2.15 -1.53 18.02
C LEU A 526 -0.73 -2.02 18.34
N PRO A 527 -0.34 -2.02 19.61
CA PRO A 527 0.94 -2.60 20.03
C PRO A 527 1.10 -4.05 19.53
N PRO A 528 2.30 -4.44 19.09
CA PRO A 528 2.54 -5.80 18.61
C PRO A 528 2.12 -6.86 19.66
N GLY A 529 1.41 -7.89 19.20
CA GLY A 529 0.92 -8.95 20.07
C GLY A 529 -0.37 -8.64 20.82
N SER A 530 -1.03 -7.51 20.55
CA SER A 530 -2.36 -7.20 21.12
C SER A 530 -3.34 -8.35 20.87
N LYS A 531 -3.99 -8.84 21.91
CA LYS A 531 -4.89 -10.01 21.85
C LYS A 531 -6.31 -9.67 21.42
N SER A 532 -6.66 -8.40 21.36
CA SER A 532 -7.96 -7.87 20.98
C SER A 532 -7.83 -6.78 19.95
N LEU A 533 -8.87 -6.57 19.15
CA LEU A 533 -9.01 -5.45 18.22
C LEU A 533 -9.39 -4.14 18.92
N VAL A 534 -9.84 -4.21 20.17
CA VAL A 534 -10.07 -3.04 21.02
C VAL A 534 -9.25 -3.18 22.29
N VAL A 535 -8.47 -2.16 22.60
CA VAL A 535 -7.60 -2.14 23.78
C VAL A 535 -7.75 -0.82 24.53
N ASP A 536 -7.37 -0.82 25.80
CA ASP A 536 -7.21 0.39 26.60
C ASP A 536 -5.87 1.11 26.31
N GLU A 537 -5.60 2.21 27.00
CA GLU A 537 -4.36 3.00 26.90
C GLU A 537 -3.09 2.25 27.30
N HIS A 538 -3.23 1.10 27.95
CA HIS A 538 -2.13 0.21 28.35
C HIS A 538 -1.96 -0.99 27.43
N GLY A 539 -2.82 -1.11 26.38
CA GLY A 539 -2.81 -2.24 25.45
C GLY A 539 -3.53 -3.49 25.97
N ASN A 540 -4.25 -3.40 27.08
CA ASN A 540 -5.04 -4.52 27.58
C ASN A 540 -6.34 -4.65 26.76
N PRO A 541 -6.84 -5.89 26.55
CA PRO A 541 -8.13 -6.12 25.91
C PRO A 541 -9.25 -5.37 26.62
N LYS A 542 -10.10 -4.71 25.83
CA LYS A 542 -11.25 -3.93 26.29
C LYS A 542 -12.54 -4.43 25.66
N ASP A 543 -13.55 -4.68 26.49
CA ASP A 543 -14.89 -4.99 25.99
C ASP A 543 -15.51 -3.74 25.37
N TRP A 544 -15.91 -3.86 24.09
CA TRP A 544 -16.45 -2.75 23.35
C TRP A 544 -17.60 -3.19 22.43
N PRO A 545 -18.73 -2.46 22.35
CA PRO A 545 -19.08 -1.32 23.20
C PRO A 545 -19.31 -1.75 24.66
N PRO A 546 -19.22 -0.83 25.65
CA PRO A 546 -19.43 -1.15 27.06
C PRO A 546 -20.81 -1.81 27.23
N SER A 547 -20.86 -2.92 27.96
CA SER A 547 -22.14 -3.59 28.23
C SER A 547 -23.06 -2.68 29.05
N ALA A 548 -24.33 -2.64 28.70
CA ALA A 548 -25.35 -1.82 29.38
C ALA A 548 -25.45 -2.03 30.91
N ARG A 549 -24.85 -3.09 31.46
CA ARG A 549 -24.81 -3.38 32.91
C ARG A 549 -23.92 -2.45 33.73
N ARG A 550 -22.91 -1.76 33.12
CA ARG A 550 -22.08 -0.79 33.86
C ARG A 550 -22.73 0.57 34.07
N SER A 551 -23.77 0.91 33.31
CA SER A 551 -24.50 2.17 33.48
C SER A 551 -25.48 2.22 34.67
N GLU A 552 -25.78 1.09 35.29
CA GLU A 552 -26.67 1.00 36.45
C GLU A 552 -25.93 1.05 37.82
N GLU A 553 -24.62 0.75 37.84
CA GLU A 553 -23.82 0.85 39.07
C GLU A 553 -23.27 2.25 39.36
N GLU A 554 -23.38 3.18 38.40
CA GLU A 554 -22.96 4.59 38.58
C GLU A 554 -24.14 5.55 38.82
N ARG A 555 -25.36 5.04 39.05
CA ARG A 555 -26.54 5.81 39.52
C ARG A 555 -26.78 5.55 41.01
#